data_2d900340699b1d565dc8a2d4d6114dc4
#
_entry.id   2d900340699b1d565dc8a2d4d6114dc4
#
_cell.length_a   1.000
_cell.length_b   1.000
_cell.length_c   1.000
_cell.angle_alpha   90.00
_cell.angle_beta   90.00
_cell.angle_gamma   90.00
#
_symmetry.space_group_name_H-M   'P 1'
#
loop_
_entity.id
_entity.type
_entity.pdbx_description
1 polymer ?
#
loop_
_entity_poly.entity_id
_entity_poly.type
_entity_poly.pdbx_seq_one_letter_code
_entity_poly.pdbx_strand_id
1 'polypeptide(L)'
;MRRFGLLAAMALAIPRLLPAQGVLVAPHVVFIDHRTRSAAITLYNPGTEPAEVSIATFFGYPVTDSAGDFELATPAPDSTQPSAADWIQAFPRRIVVQPLQRQTVRLLGRPPAGLADGEYWSRLIITAKGGSLPVAGADTTQAIQIGLSLEVRTIIPLQYRKGNPKTGVRLANLRATKTGDSVVVRAQLTREGNAAFVGTARGTLTNAAGAVVGTFAVPLAVYYAIDPRFSIPARDLPAGPYRLMLELVSERADIAPESILHTAPVRSTIDLVLP
;
A
#
# COMPACT_ATOMS: atom_id res chain seq x y z
N MET A 1 -10.13 -13.16 69.81
CA MET A 1 -10.75 -12.87 68.51
C MET A 1 -9.62 -12.48 67.52
N ARG A 2 -9.17 -13.43 66.69
CA ARG A 2 -8.10 -13.26 65.73
C ARG A 2 -8.74 -12.96 64.35
N ARG A 3 -8.48 -11.79 63.77
CA ARG A 3 -8.90 -11.46 62.40
C ARG A 3 -7.79 -11.91 61.44
N PHE A 4 -8.10 -12.92 60.65
CA PHE A 4 -7.32 -13.32 59.47
C PHE A 4 -7.62 -12.41 58.31
N GLY A 5 -6.63 -11.59 57.91
CA GLY A 5 -6.67 -10.81 56.67
C GLY A 5 -6.32 -11.66 55.48
N LEU A 6 -7.25 -11.81 54.53
CA LEU A 6 -7.06 -12.51 53.26
C LEU A 6 -6.39 -11.52 52.29
N LEU A 7 -5.11 -11.69 52.00
CA LEU A 7 -4.40 -10.99 50.92
C LEU A 7 -4.72 -11.71 49.62
N ALA A 8 -5.59 -11.10 48.81
CA ALA A 8 -5.85 -11.52 47.43
C ALA A 8 -4.68 -11.07 46.56
N ALA A 9 -3.83 -11.98 46.11
CA ALA A 9 -2.81 -11.75 45.12
C ALA A 9 -3.48 -11.62 43.76
N MET A 10 -3.60 -10.41 43.27
CA MET A 10 -4.07 -10.06 41.91
C MET A 10 -2.92 -10.38 40.94
N ALA A 11 -2.98 -11.54 40.28
CA ALA A 11 -2.02 -11.91 39.24
C ALA A 11 -2.21 -10.95 38.06
N LEU A 12 -1.28 -10.01 37.87
CA LEU A 12 -1.19 -9.17 36.66
C LEU A 12 -0.89 -10.12 35.48
N ALA A 13 -1.89 -10.40 34.65
CA ALA A 13 -1.69 -11.02 33.36
C ALA A 13 -0.99 -10.02 32.44
N ILE A 14 0.35 -10.10 32.38
CA ILE A 14 1.13 -9.34 31.41
C ILE A 14 0.78 -9.90 30.02
N PRO A 15 0.18 -9.09 29.10
CA PRO A 15 -0.06 -9.54 27.73
C PRO A 15 1.27 -9.91 27.11
N ARG A 16 1.44 -11.20 26.77
CA ARG A 16 2.58 -11.62 25.97
C ARG A 16 2.41 -11.00 24.60
N LEU A 17 3.23 -10.00 24.29
CA LEU A 17 3.38 -9.48 22.93
C LEU A 17 3.80 -10.66 22.05
N LEU A 18 2.92 -11.09 21.16
CA LEU A 18 3.26 -12.07 20.15
C LEU A 18 4.37 -11.47 19.30
N PRO A 19 5.49 -12.18 19.09
CA PRO A 19 6.58 -11.66 18.27
C PRO A 19 6.03 -11.39 16.87
N ALA A 20 6.32 -10.20 16.35
CA ALA A 20 5.98 -9.84 14.98
C ALA A 20 6.68 -10.83 14.04
N GLN A 21 5.89 -11.63 13.32
CA GLN A 21 6.42 -12.58 12.35
C GLN A 21 6.51 -11.88 10.99
N GLY A 22 7.65 -12.03 10.33
CA GLY A 22 7.93 -11.44 9.04
C GLY A 22 9.10 -10.45 9.08
N VAL A 23 9.44 -9.96 7.91
CA VAL A 23 10.53 -8.99 7.72
C VAL A 23 9.94 -7.66 7.33
N LEU A 24 10.35 -6.58 8.00
CA LEU A 24 10.00 -5.22 7.62
C LEU A 24 10.86 -4.79 6.43
N VAL A 25 10.24 -4.10 5.48
CA VAL A 25 10.89 -3.64 4.24
C VAL A 25 10.80 -2.13 4.15
N ALA A 26 11.90 -1.47 3.82
CA ALA A 26 11.96 -0.05 3.57
C ALA A 26 12.86 0.26 2.35
N PRO A 27 12.50 1.24 1.51
CA PRO A 27 11.27 2.03 1.51
C PRO A 27 10.07 1.21 1.01
N HIS A 28 8.84 1.74 1.17
CA HIS A 28 7.61 1.10 0.69
C HIS A 28 7.33 1.33 -0.80
N VAL A 29 8.10 2.20 -1.45
CA VAL A 29 8.11 2.43 -2.90
C VAL A 29 9.55 2.62 -3.34
N VAL A 30 9.94 1.99 -4.44
CA VAL A 30 11.29 2.11 -4.99
C VAL A 30 11.25 2.87 -6.31
N PHE A 31 12.13 3.87 -6.44
CA PHE A 31 12.36 4.59 -7.69
C PHE A 31 13.78 4.34 -8.17
N ILE A 32 13.94 4.01 -9.45
CA ILE A 32 15.26 3.84 -10.10
C ILE A 32 15.36 4.83 -11.24
N ASP A 33 16.34 5.74 -11.17
CA ASP A 33 16.68 6.64 -12.28
C ASP A 33 17.55 5.90 -13.31
N HIS A 34 17.31 6.14 -14.60
CA HIS A 34 18.05 5.51 -15.71
C HIS A 34 19.55 5.81 -15.69
N ARG A 35 19.98 6.93 -15.12
CA ARG A 35 21.39 7.28 -15.03
C ARG A 35 22.13 6.44 -14.01
N THR A 36 21.51 6.20 -12.84
CA THR A 36 22.10 5.38 -11.78
C THR A 36 21.83 3.89 -11.97
N ARG A 37 20.68 3.53 -12.54
CA ARG A 37 20.20 2.17 -12.78
C ARG A 37 20.22 1.29 -11.54
N SER A 38 20.21 1.88 -10.36
CA SER A 38 20.26 1.14 -9.11
C SER A 38 19.48 1.84 -7.99
N ALA A 39 18.97 1.02 -7.07
CA ALA A 39 18.41 1.44 -5.79
C ALA A 39 18.75 0.37 -4.74
N ALA A 40 18.33 0.59 -3.50
CA ALA A 40 18.46 -0.38 -2.43
C ALA A 40 17.18 -0.45 -1.61
N ILE A 41 16.90 -1.63 -1.07
CA ILE A 41 15.92 -1.84 -0.01
C ILE A 41 16.62 -2.37 1.24
N THR A 42 16.10 -2.03 2.40
CA THR A 42 16.55 -2.55 3.68
C THR A 42 15.50 -3.52 4.20
N LEU A 43 15.95 -4.69 4.60
CA LEU A 43 15.16 -5.72 5.29
C LEU A 43 15.53 -5.67 6.76
N TYR A 44 14.55 -5.71 7.65
CA TYR A 44 14.76 -5.81 9.09
C TYR A 44 13.92 -6.96 9.64
N ASN A 45 14.57 -7.86 10.37
CA ASN A 45 13.89 -8.94 11.08
C ASN A 45 13.64 -8.53 12.54
N PRO A 46 12.41 -8.16 12.92
CA PRO A 46 12.09 -7.81 14.31
C PRO A 46 11.85 -9.06 15.18
N GLY A 47 11.85 -10.25 14.60
CA GLY A 47 11.58 -11.51 15.29
C GLY A 47 12.76 -12.04 16.08
N THR A 48 12.54 -13.16 16.74
CA THR A 48 13.54 -13.88 17.57
C THR A 48 14.22 -15.03 16.83
N GLU A 49 13.69 -15.41 15.65
CA GLU A 49 14.20 -16.48 14.81
C GLU A 49 14.76 -15.92 13.49
N PRO A 50 15.74 -16.59 12.87
CA PRO A 50 16.21 -16.23 11.54
C PRO A 50 15.08 -16.32 10.50
N ALA A 51 15.03 -15.36 9.58
CA ALA A 51 14.06 -15.34 8.48
C ALA A 51 14.79 -15.59 7.15
N GLU A 52 14.35 -16.63 6.42
CA GLU A 52 14.77 -16.86 5.04
C GLU A 52 13.96 -15.96 4.12
N VAL A 53 14.63 -15.10 3.38
CA VAL A 53 13.99 -14.13 2.50
C VAL A 53 14.35 -14.41 1.05
N SER A 54 13.36 -14.48 0.19
CA SER A 54 13.52 -14.48 -1.26
C SER A 54 12.87 -13.25 -1.89
N ILE A 55 13.49 -12.73 -2.96
CA ILE A 55 13.07 -11.51 -3.64
C ILE A 55 12.95 -11.80 -5.13
N ALA A 56 11.78 -11.47 -5.67
CA ALA A 56 11.50 -11.59 -7.09
C ALA A 56 10.78 -10.32 -7.61
N THR A 57 10.70 -10.19 -8.91
CA THR A 57 10.00 -9.13 -9.62
C THR A 57 8.89 -9.70 -10.47
N PHE A 58 7.79 -8.96 -10.59
CA PHE A 58 6.73 -9.26 -11.52
C PHE A 58 6.06 -7.97 -12.01
N PHE A 59 5.33 -8.04 -13.11
CA PHE A 59 4.54 -6.92 -13.59
C PHE A 59 3.18 -6.89 -12.90
N GLY A 60 2.77 -5.71 -12.43
CA GLY A 60 1.48 -5.52 -11.79
C GLY A 60 1.22 -4.06 -11.45
N TYR A 61 -0.05 -3.71 -11.40
CA TYR A 61 -0.51 -2.35 -11.12
C TYR A 61 -1.87 -2.36 -10.41
N PRO A 62 -2.21 -1.32 -9.64
CA PRO A 62 -3.50 -1.23 -8.99
C PRO A 62 -4.61 -1.00 -10.01
N VAL A 63 -5.72 -1.68 -9.78
CA VAL A 63 -7.00 -1.51 -10.45
C VAL A 63 -8.09 -1.37 -9.39
N THR A 64 -9.33 -1.17 -9.81
CA THR A 64 -10.49 -1.28 -8.93
C THR A 64 -11.45 -2.32 -9.47
N ASP A 65 -12.08 -3.07 -8.59
CA ASP A 65 -13.17 -3.97 -8.93
C ASP A 65 -14.48 -3.21 -9.23
N SER A 66 -15.56 -3.92 -9.48
CA SER A 66 -16.89 -3.32 -9.74
C SER A 66 -17.46 -2.57 -8.52
N ALA A 67 -17.06 -2.95 -7.29
CA ALA A 67 -17.44 -2.26 -6.06
C ALA A 67 -16.60 -0.99 -5.82
N GLY A 68 -15.47 -0.83 -6.53
CA GLY A 68 -14.53 0.28 -6.39
C GLY A 68 -13.46 0.04 -5.33
N ASP A 69 -13.30 -1.20 -4.89
CA ASP A 69 -12.24 -1.58 -3.97
C ASP A 69 -10.94 -1.84 -4.73
N PHE A 70 -9.80 -1.48 -4.13
CA PHE A 70 -8.51 -1.61 -4.79
C PHE A 70 -8.03 -3.05 -4.84
N GLU A 71 -7.57 -3.46 -6.02
CA GLU A 71 -6.96 -4.76 -6.27
C GLU A 71 -5.63 -4.61 -7.00
N LEU A 72 -4.82 -5.66 -6.98
CA LEU A 72 -3.57 -5.73 -7.73
C LEU A 72 -3.76 -6.63 -8.97
N ALA A 73 -3.83 -6.01 -10.14
CA ALA A 73 -3.76 -6.75 -11.39
C ALA A 73 -2.33 -7.22 -11.68
N THR A 74 -2.20 -8.49 -12.05
CA THR A 74 -0.90 -9.12 -12.36
C THR A 74 -0.92 -9.82 -13.72
N PRO A 75 -1.20 -9.09 -14.82
CA PRO A 75 -1.21 -9.70 -16.14
C PRO A 75 0.19 -10.11 -16.58
N ALA A 76 0.27 -11.09 -17.48
CA ALA A 76 1.49 -11.30 -18.24
C ALA A 76 1.76 -10.06 -19.10
N PRO A 77 2.94 -9.42 -19.00
CA PRO A 77 3.21 -8.22 -19.79
C PRO A 77 3.35 -8.55 -21.26
N ASP A 78 2.72 -7.77 -22.10
CA ASP A 78 2.97 -7.76 -23.55
C ASP A 78 3.96 -6.66 -23.93
N SER A 79 4.36 -6.60 -25.20
CA SER A 79 5.36 -5.65 -25.69
C SER A 79 4.89 -4.18 -25.66
N THR A 80 3.61 -3.93 -25.47
CA THR A 80 3.02 -2.57 -25.44
C THR A 80 2.98 -1.99 -24.03
N GLN A 81 3.14 -2.83 -23.01
CA GLN A 81 3.05 -2.42 -21.62
C GLN A 81 4.42 -1.98 -21.08
N PRO A 82 4.45 -0.91 -20.26
CA PRO A 82 5.70 -0.38 -19.70
C PRO A 82 6.20 -1.24 -18.52
N SER A 83 6.52 -2.50 -18.80
CA SER A 83 7.02 -3.44 -17.78
C SER A 83 8.54 -3.32 -17.61
N ALA A 84 8.97 -3.26 -16.35
CA ALA A 84 10.37 -3.35 -15.95
C ALA A 84 10.70 -4.71 -15.30
N ALA A 85 9.75 -5.63 -15.21
CA ALA A 85 9.86 -6.83 -14.39
C ALA A 85 11.02 -7.74 -14.79
N ASP A 86 11.25 -7.93 -16.09
CA ASP A 86 12.22 -8.88 -16.59
C ASP A 86 13.68 -8.41 -16.51
N TRP A 87 13.90 -7.10 -16.35
CA TRP A 87 15.23 -6.51 -16.37
C TRP A 87 15.62 -5.78 -15.08
N ILE A 88 14.78 -5.87 -14.03
CA ILE A 88 15.15 -5.50 -12.66
C ILE A 88 15.62 -6.76 -11.92
N GLN A 89 16.78 -6.66 -11.27
CA GLN A 89 17.39 -7.77 -10.54
C GLN A 89 17.75 -7.36 -9.12
N ALA A 90 17.41 -8.22 -8.16
CA ALA A 90 17.80 -8.06 -6.75
C ALA A 90 19.09 -8.81 -6.45
N PHE A 91 19.97 -8.23 -5.64
CA PHE A 91 21.23 -8.82 -5.16
C PHE A 91 21.41 -8.57 -3.65
N PRO A 92 21.43 -9.64 -2.83
CA PRO A 92 21.17 -11.05 -3.22
C PRO A 92 19.69 -11.30 -3.48
N ARG A 93 19.34 -12.34 -4.26
CA ARG A 93 17.95 -12.79 -4.48
C ARG A 93 17.40 -13.61 -3.31
N ARG A 94 18.29 -14.22 -2.53
CA ARG A 94 17.97 -14.99 -1.33
C ARG A 94 18.97 -14.63 -0.25
N ILE A 95 18.47 -14.48 0.98
CA ILE A 95 19.27 -14.09 2.13
C ILE A 95 18.59 -14.57 3.41
N VAL A 96 19.39 -14.90 4.41
CA VAL A 96 18.91 -15.13 5.78
C VAL A 96 19.12 -13.86 6.58
N VAL A 97 18.04 -13.31 7.14
CA VAL A 97 18.10 -12.14 8.02
C VAL A 97 18.03 -12.63 9.46
N GLN A 98 19.13 -12.48 10.20
CA GLN A 98 19.20 -12.89 11.60
C GLN A 98 18.27 -12.05 12.47
N PRO A 99 17.86 -12.56 13.66
CA PRO A 99 17.05 -11.81 14.61
C PRO A 99 17.62 -10.42 14.89
N LEU A 100 16.77 -9.41 14.92
CA LEU A 100 17.10 -8.00 15.18
C LEU A 100 18.17 -7.40 14.25
N GLN A 101 18.46 -8.07 13.12
CA GLN A 101 19.43 -7.62 12.13
C GLN A 101 18.78 -6.93 10.94
N ARG A 102 19.57 -6.05 10.31
CA ARG A 102 19.22 -5.41 9.04
C ARG A 102 20.12 -5.94 7.94
N GLN A 103 19.52 -6.09 6.75
CA GLN A 103 20.23 -6.47 5.54
C GLN A 103 19.82 -5.55 4.39
N THR A 104 20.80 -5.16 3.58
CA THR A 104 20.56 -4.34 2.41
C THR A 104 20.58 -5.21 1.17
N VAL A 105 19.54 -5.07 0.34
CA VAL A 105 19.45 -5.70 -0.97
C VAL A 105 19.54 -4.61 -2.03
N ARG A 106 20.51 -4.75 -2.94
CA ARG A 106 20.68 -3.86 -4.08
C ARG A 106 19.76 -4.29 -5.21
N LEU A 107 19.11 -3.33 -5.84
CA LEU A 107 18.28 -3.51 -7.03
C LEU A 107 19.01 -2.90 -8.21
N LEU A 108 19.17 -3.65 -9.32
CA LEU A 108 19.85 -3.21 -10.52
C LEU A 108 18.90 -3.30 -11.71
N GLY A 109 18.79 -2.21 -12.47
CA GLY A 109 18.08 -2.16 -13.74
C GLY A 109 19.01 -2.41 -14.92
N ARG A 110 18.65 -3.38 -15.78
CA ARG A 110 19.32 -3.67 -17.05
C ARG A 110 18.34 -3.48 -18.21
N PRO A 111 17.95 -2.23 -18.49
CA PRO A 111 16.95 -1.97 -19.51
C PRO A 111 17.46 -2.38 -20.90
N PRO A 112 16.54 -2.71 -21.82
CA PRO A 112 16.90 -3.00 -23.21
C PRO A 112 17.51 -1.76 -23.88
N ALA A 113 18.30 -1.99 -24.93
CA ALA A 113 18.80 -0.91 -25.76
C ALA A 113 17.64 -0.18 -26.45
N GLY A 114 17.77 1.15 -26.60
CA GLY A 114 16.73 1.94 -27.25
C GLY A 114 15.46 2.16 -26.45
N LEU A 115 15.47 1.89 -25.12
CA LEU A 115 14.32 2.14 -24.26
C LEU A 115 13.82 3.58 -24.46
N ALA A 116 12.53 3.80 -24.69
CA ALA A 116 11.94 5.13 -24.83
C ALA A 116 11.94 5.89 -23.48
N ASP A 117 11.78 7.22 -23.54
CA ASP A 117 11.61 8.02 -22.32
C ASP A 117 10.22 7.78 -21.70
N GLY A 118 10.19 7.64 -20.36
CA GLY A 118 8.98 7.37 -19.63
C GLY A 118 9.24 6.63 -18.32
N GLU A 119 8.17 6.13 -17.72
CA GLU A 119 8.21 5.33 -16.50
C GLU A 119 7.80 3.89 -16.80
N TYR A 120 8.58 2.94 -16.27
CA TYR A 120 8.41 1.50 -16.44
C TYR A 120 8.17 0.86 -15.08
N TRP A 121 7.22 -0.07 -15.00
CA TRP A 121 6.69 -0.55 -13.74
C TRP A 121 7.06 -2.00 -13.46
N SER A 122 7.29 -2.25 -12.19
CA SER A 122 7.49 -3.58 -11.64
C SER A 122 6.93 -3.62 -10.20
N ARG A 123 6.75 -4.82 -9.69
CA ARG A 123 6.54 -5.08 -8.27
C ARG A 123 7.67 -5.93 -7.75
N LEU A 124 8.16 -5.59 -6.56
CA LEU A 124 9.02 -6.48 -5.80
C LEU A 124 8.14 -7.31 -4.88
N ILE A 125 8.27 -8.62 -4.94
CA ILE A 125 7.71 -9.52 -3.95
C ILE A 125 8.84 -10.02 -3.05
N ILE A 126 8.74 -9.70 -1.77
CA ILE A 126 9.64 -10.12 -0.73
C ILE A 126 8.92 -11.19 0.08
N THR A 127 9.36 -12.44 -0.07
CA THR A 127 8.78 -13.58 0.63
C THR A 127 9.69 -13.94 1.78
N ALA A 128 9.18 -13.80 3.00
CA ALA A 128 9.88 -14.16 4.23
C ALA A 128 9.27 -15.43 4.83
N LYS A 129 10.10 -16.43 5.05
CA LYS A 129 9.78 -17.67 5.78
C LYS A 129 10.58 -17.66 7.05
N GLY A 130 9.93 -17.84 8.18
CA GLY A 130 10.63 -17.88 9.46
C GLY A 130 9.69 -18.20 10.60
N GLY A 131 10.27 -18.83 11.60
CA GLY A 131 9.56 -19.24 12.81
C GLY A 131 8.58 -20.39 12.61
N SER A 132 8.67 -21.40 13.43
CA SER A 132 7.59 -22.32 13.68
C SER A 132 6.75 -21.80 14.84
N LEU A 133 5.44 -21.67 14.68
CA LEU A 133 4.57 -21.38 15.83
C LEU A 133 4.43 -22.69 16.62
N PRO A 134 4.87 -22.73 17.90
CA PRO A 134 4.55 -23.86 18.76
C PRO A 134 3.03 -23.89 18.96
N VAL A 135 2.39 -24.98 18.61
CA VAL A 135 0.97 -25.20 18.91
C VAL A 135 0.87 -25.46 20.40
N ALA A 136 0.31 -24.50 21.15
CA ALA A 136 0.04 -24.70 22.58
C ALA A 136 -1.08 -25.72 22.74
N GLY A 137 -0.83 -26.81 23.53
CA GLY A 137 -1.87 -27.77 23.92
C GLY A 137 -1.59 -29.25 23.63
N ALA A 138 -0.37 -29.62 23.25
CA ALA A 138 -0.02 -31.04 23.09
C ALA A 138 0.50 -31.62 24.41
N ASP A 139 -0.34 -32.40 25.12
CA ASP A 139 0.08 -33.25 26.20
C ASP A 139 1.00 -34.37 25.67
N THR A 140 2.06 -34.67 26.39
CA THR A 140 3.31 -35.28 25.91
C THR A 140 3.29 -36.79 25.67
N THR A 141 2.16 -37.47 25.53
CA THR A 141 2.19 -38.93 25.48
C THR A 141 1.82 -39.59 24.15
N GLN A 142 1.21 -38.89 23.20
CA GLN A 142 1.02 -39.38 21.79
C GLN A 142 0.64 -38.23 20.84
N ALA A 143 1.39 -37.14 20.78
CA ALA A 143 1.02 -35.98 19.98
C ALA A 143 1.57 -36.09 18.57
N ILE A 144 0.69 -36.00 17.57
CA ILE A 144 1.03 -35.58 16.23
C ILE A 144 1.49 -34.12 16.34
N GLN A 145 2.78 -33.87 16.20
CA GLN A 145 3.31 -32.50 16.16
C GLN A 145 2.94 -31.86 14.81
N ILE A 146 1.94 -30.98 14.81
CA ILE A 146 1.60 -30.18 13.64
C ILE A 146 2.47 -28.93 13.70
N GLY A 147 3.50 -28.86 12.83
CA GLY A 147 4.27 -27.64 12.62
C GLY A 147 3.52 -26.68 11.73
N LEU A 148 3.18 -25.48 12.20
CA LEU A 148 2.67 -24.40 11.37
C LEU A 148 3.85 -23.54 10.86
N SER A 149 4.08 -23.50 9.55
CA SER A 149 5.04 -22.60 8.92
C SER A 149 4.30 -21.39 8.36
N LEU A 150 4.70 -20.18 8.76
CA LEU A 150 4.14 -18.94 8.23
C LEU A 150 5.05 -18.39 7.14
N GLU A 151 4.44 -18.08 5.99
CA GLU A 151 5.09 -17.35 4.91
C GLU A 151 4.43 -15.98 4.76
N VAL A 152 5.21 -14.91 4.94
CA VAL A 152 4.76 -13.53 4.77
C VAL A 152 5.27 -12.99 3.44
N ARG A 153 4.36 -12.50 2.60
CA ARG A 153 4.69 -11.87 1.32
C ARG A 153 4.41 -10.38 1.37
N THR A 154 5.44 -9.58 1.23
CA THR A 154 5.35 -8.12 1.11
C THR A 154 5.54 -7.74 -0.34
N ILE A 155 4.58 -7.00 -0.91
CA ILE A 155 4.65 -6.52 -2.29
C ILE A 155 4.78 -5.01 -2.26
N ILE A 156 5.86 -4.49 -2.87
CA ILE A 156 6.10 -3.05 -2.99
C ILE A 156 6.25 -2.61 -4.44
N PRO A 157 5.75 -1.43 -4.82
CA PRO A 157 5.94 -0.91 -6.17
C PRO A 157 7.39 -0.51 -6.43
N LEU A 158 7.85 -0.77 -7.66
CA LEU A 158 9.10 -0.28 -8.20
C LEU A 158 8.82 0.43 -9.52
N GLN A 159 9.33 1.64 -9.64
CA GLN A 159 9.20 2.49 -10.83
C GLN A 159 10.58 2.85 -11.35
N TYR A 160 10.85 2.48 -12.60
CA TYR A 160 12.07 2.85 -13.29
C TYR A 160 11.79 4.00 -14.23
N ARG A 161 12.59 5.07 -14.15
CA ARG A 161 12.38 6.32 -14.87
C ARG A 161 13.52 6.63 -15.82
N LYS A 162 13.18 6.95 -17.08
CA LYS A 162 14.10 7.40 -18.08
C LYS A 162 13.67 8.74 -18.67
N GLY A 163 14.64 9.63 -18.89
CA GLY A 163 14.40 10.96 -19.43
C GLY A 163 13.64 11.86 -18.49
N ASN A 164 12.61 12.54 -18.99
CA ASN A 164 11.76 13.44 -18.21
C ASN A 164 10.29 12.96 -18.26
N PRO A 165 9.92 11.90 -17.53
CA PRO A 165 8.57 11.38 -17.55
C PRO A 165 7.56 12.43 -17.06
N LYS A 166 6.38 12.44 -17.66
CA LYS A 166 5.28 13.34 -17.32
C LYS A 166 4.14 12.56 -16.70
N THR A 167 3.58 13.08 -15.63
CA THR A 167 2.42 12.54 -14.96
C THR A 167 1.26 13.50 -14.98
N GLY A 168 0.06 12.96 -14.91
CA GLY A 168 -1.19 13.67 -14.74
C GLY A 168 -2.33 12.70 -14.49
N VAL A 169 -3.46 13.24 -14.08
CA VAL A 169 -4.69 12.46 -13.88
C VAL A 169 -5.88 13.27 -14.32
N ARG A 170 -6.77 12.64 -15.10
CA ARG A 170 -8.07 13.18 -15.44
C ARG A 170 -9.11 12.60 -14.49
N LEU A 171 -9.94 13.48 -13.94
CA LEU A 171 -11.08 13.15 -13.09
C LEU A 171 -12.37 13.34 -13.88
N ALA A 172 -13.21 12.31 -13.93
CA ALA A 172 -14.50 12.34 -14.60
C ALA A 172 -15.56 11.60 -13.76
N ASN A 173 -16.84 11.82 -14.07
CA ASN A 173 -17.97 11.08 -13.51
C ASN A 173 -17.97 11.03 -11.98
N LEU A 174 -17.64 12.17 -11.33
CA LEU A 174 -17.77 12.30 -9.88
C LEU A 174 -19.22 12.13 -9.48
N ARG A 175 -19.49 11.22 -8.55
CA ARG A 175 -20.82 10.94 -8.00
C ARG A 175 -20.73 10.63 -6.53
N ALA A 176 -21.80 10.97 -5.79
CA ALA A 176 -21.91 10.67 -4.37
C ALA A 176 -23.33 10.24 -4.05
N THR A 177 -23.45 9.24 -3.18
CA THR A 177 -24.76 8.68 -2.76
C THR A 177 -24.70 8.33 -1.28
N LYS A 178 -25.74 8.66 -0.52
CA LYS A 178 -25.86 8.16 0.87
C LYS A 178 -26.21 6.67 0.83
N THR A 179 -25.38 5.86 1.49
CA THR A 179 -25.58 4.44 1.63
C THR A 179 -25.36 4.06 3.09
N GLY A 180 -26.44 3.70 3.77
CA GLY A 180 -26.40 3.46 5.21
C GLY A 180 -25.90 4.71 5.98
N ASP A 181 -24.89 4.52 6.81
CA ASP A 181 -24.29 5.56 7.66
C ASP A 181 -23.16 6.34 6.97
N SER A 182 -23.05 6.26 5.64
CA SER A 182 -21.95 6.90 4.90
C SER A 182 -22.42 7.58 3.62
N VAL A 183 -21.73 8.64 3.22
CA VAL A 183 -21.74 9.15 1.85
C VAL A 183 -20.64 8.41 1.09
N VAL A 184 -21.05 7.59 0.14
CA VAL A 184 -20.14 6.87 -0.77
C VAL A 184 -19.84 7.75 -1.97
N VAL A 185 -18.57 7.98 -2.23
CA VAL A 185 -18.05 8.83 -3.32
C VAL A 185 -17.34 7.94 -4.34
N ARG A 186 -17.64 8.11 -5.61
CA ARG A 186 -16.94 7.44 -6.73
C ARG A 186 -16.57 8.44 -7.81
N ALA A 187 -15.46 8.16 -8.49
CA ALA A 187 -15.01 8.95 -9.62
C ALA A 187 -14.12 8.12 -10.55
N GLN A 188 -14.22 8.35 -11.83
CA GLN A 188 -13.30 7.76 -12.80
C GLN A 188 -12.03 8.57 -12.86
N LEU A 189 -10.90 7.93 -12.59
CA LEU A 189 -9.57 8.50 -12.62
C LEU A 189 -8.77 7.82 -13.73
N THR A 190 -8.29 8.60 -14.71
CA THR A 190 -7.50 8.09 -15.84
C THR A 190 -6.16 8.79 -15.87
N ARG A 191 -5.07 8.01 -15.97
CA ARG A 191 -3.72 8.55 -16.10
C ARG A 191 -3.57 9.37 -17.37
N GLU A 192 -2.83 10.47 -17.26
CA GLU A 192 -2.34 11.27 -18.37
C GLU A 192 -0.80 11.30 -18.35
N GLY A 193 -0.18 11.45 -19.53
CA GLY A 193 1.28 11.37 -19.68
C GLY A 193 1.82 9.94 -19.75
N ASN A 194 3.14 9.79 -19.55
CA ASN A 194 3.89 8.52 -19.69
C ASN A 194 4.46 7.99 -18.36
N ALA A 195 3.95 8.49 -17.22
CA ALA A 195 4.23 8.00 -15.88
C ALA A 195 2.94 7.84 -15.08
N ALA A 196 2.93 6.95 -14.10
CA ALA A 196 1.80 6.79 -13.19
C ALA A 196 1.56 8.08 -12.39
N PHE A 197 0.30 8.44 -12.17
CA PHE A 197 -0.03 9.43 -11.16
C PHE A 197 0.07 8.78 -9.78
N VAL A 198 0.89 9.36 -8.92
CA VAL A 198 1.06 8.93 -7.52
C VAL A 198 0.71 10.11 -6.64
N GLY A 199 -0.28 9.94 -5.78
CA GLY A 199 -0.78 11.06 -5.00
C GLY A 199 -1.82 10.67 -3.94
N THR A 200 -2.61 11.66 -3.56
CA THR A 200 -3.68 11.53 -2.57
C THR A 200 -4.99 12.08 -3.13
N ALA A 201 -6.07 11.31 -2.97
CA ALA A 201 -7.44 11.81 -3.16
C ALA A 201 -7.92 12.40 -1.84
N ARG A 202 -8.35 13.66 -1.87
CA ARG A 202 -8.93 14.38 -0.73
C ARG A 202 -10.38 14.73 -1.03
N GLY A 203 -11.30 14.27 -0.20
CA GLY A 203 -12.71 14.61 -0.28
C GLY A 203 -13.11 15.54 0.85
N THR A 204 -13.89 16.57 0.54
CA THR A 204 -14.45 17.51 1.54
C THR A 204 -15.94 17.65 1.29
N LEU A 205 -16.74 17.33 2.31
CA LEU A 205 -18.19 17.52 2.32
C LEU A 205 -18.54 18.75 3.16
N THR A 206 -19.25 19.70 2.56
CA THR A 206 -19.72 20.91 3.23
C THR A 206 -21.24 20.97 3.25
N ASN A 207 -21.82 21.52 4.32
CA ASN A 207 -23.26 21.79 4.41
C ASN A 207 -23.64 23.11 3.73
N ALA A 208 -24.93 23.45 3.72
CA ALA A 208 -25.45 24.66 3.12
C ALA A 208 -24.89 25.98 3.72
N ALA A 209 -24.42 25.95 4.96
CA ALA A 209 -23.76 27.08 5.61
C ALA A 209 -22.26 27.18 5.27
N GLY A 210 -21.73 26.28 4.45
CA GLY A 210 -20.31 26.23 4.08
C GLY A 210 -19.41 25.58 5.14
N ALA A 211 -19.96 25.04 6.21
CA ALA A 211 -19.19 24.33 7.23
C ALA A 211 -18.76 22.93 6.72
N VAL A 212 -17.50 22.56 6.95
CA VAL A 212 -16.99 21.21 6.65
C VAL A 212 -17.60 20.24 7.67
N VAL A 213 -18.29 19.22 7.17
CA VAL A 213 -18.98 18.19 7.97
C VAL A 213 -18.39 16.80 7.81
N GLY A 214 -17.49 16.61 6.87
CA GLY A 214 -16.78 15.35 6.68
C GLY A 214 -15.68 15.45 5.66
N THR A 215 -14.63 14.63 5.85
CA THR A 215 -13.48 14.57 4.94
C THR A 215 -12.95 13.15 4.81
N PHE A 216 -12.21 12.90 3.75
CA PHE A 216 -11.29 11.76 3.64
C PHE A 216 -9.99 12.17 2.97
N ALA A 217 -8.92 11.41 3.22
CA ALA A 217 -7.65 11.50 2.49
C ALA A 217 -7.15 10.08 2.25
N VAL A 218 -7.11 9.65 0.98
CA VAL A 218 -6.74 8.28 0.60
C VAL A 218 -5.56 8.33 -0.35
N PRO A 219 -4.40 7.75 0.03
CA PRO A 219 -3.27 7.56 -0.88
C PRO A 219 -3.66 6.64 -2.02
N LEU A 220 -3.30 7.01 -3.25
CA LEU A 220 -3.56 6.18 -4.43
C LEU A 220 -2.49 6.35 -5.50
N ALA A 221 -2.54 5.45 -6.49
CA ALA A 221 -1.77 5.58 -7.72
C ALA A 221 -2.63 5.14 -8.91
N VAL A 222 -2.56 5.92 -10.00
CA VAL A 222 -3.30 5.66 -11.24
C VAL A 222 -2.30 5.30 -12.33
N TYR A 223 -2.27 4.02 -12.71
CA TYR A 223 -1.37 3.50 -13.75
C TYR A 223 -2.05 3.53 -15.13
N TYR A 224 -3.34 3.22 -15.20
CA TYR A 224 -4.18 3.33 -16.39
C TYR A 224 -5.48 4.07 -16.08
N ALA A 225 -6.50 3.33 -15.64
CA ALA A 225 -7.77 3.89 -15.19
C ALA A 225 -8.29 3.10 -13.98
N ILE A 226 -8.91 3.82 -13.05
CA ILE A 226 -9.55 3.25 -11.85
C ILE A 226 -10.87 3.99 -11.59
N ASP A 227 -11.82 3.33 -10.91
CA ASP A 227 -13.08 3.92 -10.40
C ASP A 227 -13.18 3.63 -8.89
N PRO A 228 -12.35 4.27 -8.04
CA PRO A 228 -12.28 3.98 -6.63
C PRO A 228 -13.51 4.43 -5.88
N ARG A 229 -13.81 3.71 -4.79
CA ARG A 229 -14.83 4.04 -3.82
C ARG A 229 -14.18 4.68 -2.58
N PHE A 230 -14.67 5.85 -2.21
CA PHE A 230 -14.33 6.52 -0.96
C PHE A 230 -15.57 6.64 -0.08
N SER A 231 -15.39 6.86 1.22
CA SER A 231 -16.49 6.96 2.17
C SER A 231 -16.28 8.11 3.15
N ILE A 232 -17.35 8.86 3.40
CA ILE A 232 -17.42 9.88 4.44
C ILE A 232 -18.50 9.45 5.45
N PRO A 233 -18.20 9.33 6.75
CA PRO A 233 -19.22 9.05 7.76
C PRO A 233 -20.34 10.09 7.71
N ALA A 234 -21.60 9.65 7.72
CA ALA A 234 -22.77 10.50 7.52
C ALA A 234 -23.96 10.12 8.43
N ARG A 235 -23.70 9.34 9.51
CA ARG A 235 -24.76 8.91 10.44
C ARG A 235 -25.53 10.08 11.04
N ASP A 236 -24.81 11.11 11.48
CA ASP A 236 -25.36 12.25 12.23
C ASP A 236 -25.56 13.48 11.35
N LEU A 237 -25.47 13.34 10.01
CA LEU A 237 -25.71 14.43 9.09
C LEU A 237 -27.21 14.62 8.86
N PRO A 238 -27.75 15.82 9.09
CA PRO A 238 -29.17 16.10 8.84
C PRO A 238 -29.51 15.99 7.34
N ALA A 239 -30.78 15.78 7.05
CA ALA A 239 -31.29 15.85 5.68
C ALA A 239 -31.12 17.30 5.15
N GLY A 240 -30.77 17.40 3.86
CA GLY A 240 -30.60 18.71 3.22
C GLY A 240 -29.51 18.75 2.15
N PRO A 241 -29.21 19.95 1.62
CA PRO A 241 -28.22 20.14 0.58
C PRO A 241 -26.79 20.16 1.14
N TYR A 242 -25.92 19.51 0.41
CA TYR A 242 -24.48 19.43 0.67
C TYR A 242 -23.69 19.64 -0.63
N ARG A 243 -22.44 20.00 -0.47
CA ARG A 243 -21.48 20.11 -1.57
C ARG A 243 -20.29 19.22 -1.28
N LEU A 244 -19.96 18.34 -2.23
CA LEU A 244 -18.77 17.50 -2.20
C LEU A 244 -17.73 18.05 -3.17
N MET A 245 -16.52 18.29 -2.68
CA MET A 245 -15.33 18.54 -3.50
C MET A 245 -14.40 17.32 -3.40
N LEU A 246 -13.97 16.83 -4.56
CA LEU A 246 -12.88 15.85 -4.69
C LEU A 246 -11.68 16.52 -5.31
N GLU A 247 -10.54 16.44 -4.65
CA GLU A 247 -9.24 16.96 -5.10
C GLU A 247 -8.22 15.82 -5.19
N LEU A 248 -7.46 15.82 -6.28
CA LEU A 248 -6.32 14.92 -6.48
C LEU A 248 -5.04 15.75 -6.45
N VAL A 249 -4.13 15.42 -5.55
CA VAL A 249 -2.84 16.10 -5.40
C VAL A 249 -1.70 15.10 -5.53
N SER A 250 -0.60 15.52 -6.20
CA SER A 250 0.62 14.70 -6.33
C SER A 250 1.49 14.80 -5.06
N GLU A 251 0.91 14.40 -3.92
CA GLU A 251 1.54 14.41 -2.60
C GLU A 251 1.24 13.08 -1.89
N ARG A 252 2.25 12.52 -1.24
CA ARG A 252 2.16 11.29 -0.45
C ARG A 252 3.04 11.41 0.78
N ALA A 253 2.47 11.21 1.96
CA ALA A 253 3.21 11.31 3.23
C ALA A 253 4.22 10.17 3.45
N ASP A 254 4.03 9.04 2.77
CA ASP A 254 4.87 7.85 2.85
C ASP A 254 5.97 7.78 1.77
N ILE A 255 6.08 8.81 0.92
CA ILE A 255 7.06 8.89 -0.17
C ILE A 255 7.82 10.21 -0.05
N ALA A 256 9.14 10.17 -0.23
CA ALA A 256 9.98 11.36 -0.25
C ALA A 256 9.52 12.31 -1.37
N PRO A 257 9.27 13.59 -1.09
CA PRO A 257 8.69 14.52 -2.06
C PRO A 257 9.47 14.62 -3.37
N GLU A 258 10.80 14.56 -3.32
CA GLU A 258 11.68 14.58 -4.48
C GLU A 258 11.53 13.36 -5.40
N SER A 259 10.94 12.29 -4.91
CA SER A 259 10.65 11.08 -5.70
C SER A 259 9.29 11.12 -6.40
N ILE A 260 8.43 12.07 -6.06
CA ILE A 260 7.10 12.22 -6.66
C ILE A 260 7.20 13.11 -7.90
N LEU A 261 6.58 12.68 -8.99
CA LEU A 261 6.38 13.54 -10.16
C LEU A 261 5.19 14.48 -9.85
N HIS A 262 5.44 15.77 -9.92
CA HIS A 262 4.44 16.78 -9.61
C HIS A 262 3.58 17.14 -10.82
N THR A 263 2.29 17.37 -10.57
CA THR A 263 1.33 17.95 -11.49
C THR A 263 0.41 18.92 -10.75
N ALA A 264 -0.27 19.78 -11.48
CA ALA A 264 -1.27 20.66 -10.88
C ALA A 264 -2.41 19.86 -10.23
N PRO A 265 -2.94 20.30 -9.09
CA PRO A 265 -4.11 19.65 -8.47
C PRO A 265 -5.31 19.62 -9.42
N VAL A 266 -5.99 18.48 -9.47
CA VAL A 266 -7.24 18.32 -10.23
C VAL A 266 -8.41 18.31 -9.26
N ARG A 267 -9.42 19.14 -9.51
CA ARG A 267 -10.59 19.29 -8.64
C ARG A 267 -11.89 19.10 -9.40
N SER A 268 -12.86 18.50 -8.74
CA SER A 268 -14.24 18.45 -9.20
C SER A 268 -15.18 18.62 -8.01
N THR A 269 -16.32 19.24 -8.24
CA THR A 269 -17.32 19.52 -7.22
C THR A 269 -18.69 19.09 -7.71
N ILE A 270 -19.48 18.49 -6.84
CA ILE A 270 -20.91 18.19 -7.08
C ILE A 270 -21.75 18.62 -5.90
N ASP A 271 -22.98 19.03 -6.19
CA ASP A 271 -24.00 19.22 -5.17
C ASP A 271 -24.82 17.93 -5.01
N LEU A 272 -25.20 17.62 -3.78
CA LEU A 272 -26.00 16.44 -3.45
C LEU A 272 -27.01 16.79 -2.35
N VAL A 273 -28.11 16.06 -2.29
CA VAL A 273 -29.09 16.18 -1.21
C VAL A 273 -29.09 14.87 -0.44
N LEU A 274 -28.84 14.96 0.86
CA LEU A 274 -29.01 13.82 1.76
C LEU A 274 -30.47 13.73 2.20
N PRO A 275 -31.03 12.49 2.21
CA PRO A 275 -32.41 12.24 2.62
C PRO A 275 -32.60 12.37 4.14
#